data_6935fb3ddf087eb334297b7c93575e42
#
_entry.id   6935fb3ddf087eb334297b7c93575e42
#
_cell.length_a   1.000
_cell.length_b   1.000
_cell.length_c   1.000
_cell.angle_alpha   90.00
_cell.angle_beta   90.00
_cell.angle_gamma   90.00
#
_symmetry.space_group_name_H-M   'P 1'
#
loop_
_entity.id
_entity.type
_entity.pdbx_description
1 polymer ?
#
loop_
_entity_poly.entity_id
_entity_poly.type
_entity_poly.pdbx_seq_one_letter_code
_entity_poly.pdbx_strand_id
1 'polypeptide(L)'
;MFLNVANNINGALVMEKILNKIESPDDLKKLNKDELKTLCSEIREFLIDSVSETGGHLASNLGIVELTVAIHTVFNVPEDKIVFDVGHQSYVHKILTGRKDGFKSLRQFGGMSGFPKTSESDCDVFNTGHSSTSISAALGIARGRDLAGDNYNVISVFGDGALTGGMMYEAMNDAGHSKTPLILILNDNAMSISKNVGAVSKHLRSLRMSPFYFRSKHAVENFLKKMPTIGKPTANILKQIKRFFRRLVIPTTIFDDMGFIYMGPVDGHNLTEIIQCLEYAKEEKRPVFIHVHTKKGKGYAPAENNPQKFHGISPFDKATGETKKGSETYSARFGNTLVRLAKNNKKIVAITGAMPNGTGLDEFQEQYKDRFFDVGIAEQHGVTLSAGLATVGYTPVIPLYSSFLQRAYDQTLHDVCLQKLHVVFPIDRAGIVGADGETHQGVYDISYLSHMPNMTILSPATLDQLEYMLDFAINKFNAPIAIRYPRGGTEAENVPSAFTLGQAQRMQNGSDVTIIATGRMVKRAEEVAKLTTKSVEILAMPTIKPLDTKSIIESAKKTGSVITIEDNVKIGGMGSMIGTLLEENHIDCKFKIFAFPDQPITHGSIDELDKLYGLDAKTIASKID
;
A
#
# COMPACT_ATOMS: atom_id res chain seq x y z
N MET A 1 38.66 -48.38 37.64
CA MET A 1 39.41 -47.11 37.53
C MET A 1 39.81 -46.94 36.06
N PHE A 2 39.37 -46.04 35.33
CA PHE A 2 39.33 -45.74 33.88
C PHE A 2 37.93 -45.88 33.29
N LEU A 3 37.20 -44.78 33.42
CA LEU A 3 36.09 -44.40 32.52
C LEU A 3 35.55 -43.07 33.05
N ASN A 4 36.10 -41.94 32.58
CA ASN A 4 35.51 -40.60 32.60
C ASN A 4 36.54 -39.56 32.15
N VAL A 5 36.93 -39.60 30.87
CA VAL A 5 37.57 -38.46 30.19
C VAL A 5 37.18 -38.55 28.72
N ALA A 6 36.00 -38.07 28.38
CA ALA A 6 35.65 -37.72 26.99
C ALA A 6 34.27 -37.03 26.97
N ASN A 7 34.19 -35.76 27.42
CA ASN A 7 33.09 -34.85 27.08
C ASN A 7 33.49 -33.41 27.50
N ASN A 8 34.48 -32.85 26.83
CA ASN A 8 34.76 -31.41 26.93
C ASN A 8 35.55 -30.94 25.70
N ILE A 9 34.96 -31.02 24.54
CA ILE A 9 35.38 -30.23 23.34
C ILE A 9 34.09 -29.90 22.58
N ASN A 10 33.50 -28.78 22.89
CA ASN A 10 32.68 -27.85 22.07
C ASN A 10 31.80 -26.94 22.97
N GLY A 11 32.41 -26.40 24.00
CA GLY A 11 31.81 -25.30 24.76
C GLY A 11 32.17 -23.95 24.11
N ALA A 12 31.83 -23.72 22.88
CA ALA A 12 31.60 -22.35 22.44
C ALA A 12 30.38 -21.88 23.23
N LEU A 13 30.58 -21.04 24.23
CA LEU A 13 29.53 -20.25 24.86
C LEU A 13 28.78 -19.54 23.72
N VAL A 14 27.64 -20.08 23.32
CA VAL A 14 26.71 -19.38 22.45
C VAL A 14 26.27 -18.17 23.27
N MET A 15 26.93 -17.03 23.05
CA MET A 15 26.51 -15.79 23.71
C MET A 15 25.04 -15.57 23.34
N GLU A 16 24.20 -15.47 24.35
CA GLU A 16 22.78 -15.23 24.17
C GLU A 16 22.59 -13.93 23.34
N LYS A 17 21.83 -14.02 22.24
CA LYS A 17 21.58 -12.85 21.38
C LYS A 17 20.94 -11.73 22.19
N ILE A 18 21.39 -10.49 21.97
CA ILE A 18 20.84 -9.28 22.62
C ILE A 18 19.34 -9.16 22.29
N LEU A 19 18.95 -9.49 21.06
CA LEU A 19 17.56 -9.48 20.62
C LEU A 19 16.64 -10.36 21.50
N ASN A 20 17.15 -11.40 22.11
CA ASN A 20 16.36 -12.27 22.99
C ASN A 20 16.03 -11.62 24.34
N LYS A 21 16.77 -10.56 24.71
CA LYS A 21 16.57 -9.79 25.95
C LYS A 21 15.64 -8.58 25.76
N ILE A 22 15.21 -8.33 24.53
CA ILE A 22 14.33 -7.19 24.21
C ILE A 22 12.89 -7.68 24.22
N GLU A 23 12.15 -7.27 25.23
CA GLU A 23 10.71 -7.54 25.40
C GLU A 23 9.89 -6.25 25.32
N SER A 24 10.53 -5.10 25.58
CA SER A 24 9.90 -3.78 25.56
C SER A 24 10.86 -2.70 25.06
N PRO A 25 10.34 -1.52 24.64
CA PRO A 25 11.20 -0.38 24.26
C PRO A 25 12.15 0.07 25.37
N ASP A 26 11.80 -0.10 26.63
CA ASP A 26 12.63 0.32 27.77
C ASP A 26 13.91 -0.51 27.91
N ASP A 27 13.95 -1.71 27.36
CA ASP A 27 15.15 -2.54 27.37
C ASP A 27 16.28 -1.95 26.50
N LEU A 28 15.93 -1.19 25.45
CA LEU A 28 16.92 -0.52 24.61
C LEU A 28 17.70 0.56 25.36
N LYS A 29 17.05 1.23 26.33
CA LYS A 29 17.67 2.30 27.13
C LYS A 29 18.79 1.79 28.06
N LYS A 30 18.81 0.48 28.30
CA LYS A 30 19.83 -0.19 29.12
C LYS A 30 21.09 -0.57 28.31
N LEU A 31 21.02 -0.53 26.98
CA LEU A 31 22.06 -0.97 26.08
C LEU A 31 23.08 0.15 25.81
N ASN A 32 24.36 -0.22 25.78
CA ASN A 32 25.42 0.67 25.31
C ASN A 32 25.47 0.73 23.77
N LYS A 33 26.30 1.63 23.23
CA LYS A 33 26.38 1.87 21.77
C LYS A 33 26.77 0.66 20.95
N ASP A 34 27.63 -0.20 21.45
CA ASP A 34 28.10 -1.38 20.71
C ASP A 34 27.07 -2.52 20.79
N GLU A 35 26.36 -2.64 21.90
CA GLU A 35 25.21 -3.51 22.03
C GLU A 35 24.06 -3.10 21.09
N LEU A 36 23.76 -1.81 20.95
CA LEU A 36 22.77 -1.31 19.99
C LEU A 36 23.15 -1.63 18.54
N LYS A 37 24.44 -1.56 18.15
CA LYS A 37 24.89 -1.98 16.82
C LYS A 37 24.73 -3.48 16.60
N THR A 38 25.07 -4.29 17.61
CA THR A 38 24.90 -5.75 17.57
C THR A 38 23.41 -6.08 17.42
N LEU A 39 22.55 -5.44 18.20
CA LEU A 39 21.09 -5.58 18.10
C LEU A 39 20.57 -5.28 16.68
N CYS A 40 21.06 -4.22 16.03
CA CYS A 40 20.69 -3.91 14.65
C CYS A 40 21.04 -5.05 13.67
N SER A 41 22.18 -5.70 13.87
CA SER A 41 22.60 -6.85 13.05
C SER A 41 21.72 -8.07 13.29
N GLU A 42 21.42 -8.37 14.56
CA GLU A 42 20.55 -9.47 14.96
C GLU A 42 19.10 -9.29 14.47
N ILE A 43 18.57 -8.06 14.51
CA ILE A 43 17.25 -7.73 13.94
C ILE A 43 17.22 -7.99 12.43
N ARG A 44 18.28 -7.64 11.69
CA ARG A 44 18.36 -7.93 10.25
C ARG A 44 18.32 -9.42 9.94
N GLU A 45 19.12 -10.20 10.65
CA GLU A 45 19.11 -11.67 10.51
C GLU A 45 17.70 -12.22 10.77
N PHE A 46 17.09 -11.81 11.87
CA PHE A 46 15.74 -12.24 12.25
C PHE A 46 14.70 -11.88 11.18
N LEU A 47 14.75 -10.66 10.63
CA LEU A 47 13.85 -10.22 9.57
C LEU A 47 14.00 -11.05 8.29
N ILE A 48 15.26 -11.32 7.88
CA ILE A 48 15.53 -12.13 6.69
C ILE A 48 14.98 -13.55 6.90
N ASP A 49 15.23 -14.14 8.05
CA ASP A 49 14.76 -15.49 8.38
C ASP A 49 13.23 -15.56 8.39
N SER A 50 12.58 -14.69 9.16
CA SER A 50 11.12 -14.69 9.29
C SER A 50 10.40 -14.39 7.97
N VAL A 51 10.84 -13.37 7.22
CA VAL A 51 10.17 -12.97 5.98
C VAL A 51 10.46 -13.95 4.84
N SER A 52 11.57 -14.69 4.87
CA SER A 52 11.81 -15.75 3.88
C SER A 52 10.75 -16.87 3.98
N GLU A 53 10.23 -17.12 5.18
CA GLU A 53 9.21 -18.15 5.44
C GLU A 53 7.77 -17.65 5.22
N THR A 54 7.45 -16.44 5.70
CA THR A 54 6.08 -15.92 5.68
C THR A 54 5.77 -15.03 4.48
N GLY A 55 6.79 -14.51 3.81
CA GLY A 55 6.66 -13.36 2.90
C GLY A 55 6.47 -12.05 3.67
N GLY A 56 6.52 -10.91 2.98
CA GLY A 56 6.32 -9.60 3.59
C GLY A 56 7.15 -8.49 2.97
N HIS A 57 7.28 -7.36 3.69
CA HIS A 57 7.96 -6.15 3.24
C HIS A 57 9.42 -6.13 3.73
N LEU A 58 10.32 -6.88 3.05
CA LEU A 58 11.68 -7.07 3.57
C LEU A 58 12.58 -5.84 3.35
N ALA A 59 12.70 -5.37 2.10
CA ALA A 59 13.72 -4.36 1.76
C ALA A 59 13.52 -3.03 2.50
N SER A 60 12.28 -2.62 2.71
CA SER A 60 11.93 -1.38 3.44
C SER A 60 12.31 -1.49 4.91
N ASN A 61 12.08 -2.65 5.54
CA ASN A 61 12.41 -2.89 6.94
C ASN A 61 13.93 -3.00 7.17
N LEU A 62 14.66 -3.66 6.28
CA LEU A 62 16.14 -3.74 6.37
C LEU A 62 16.80 -2.35 6.27
N GLY A 63 16.19 -1.43 5.53
CA GLY A 63 16.71 -0.07 5.36
C GLY A 63 16.52 0.84 6.57
N ILE A 64 15.56 0.55 7.47
CA ILE A 64 15.17 1.45 8.57
C ILE A 64 15.59 0.95 9.96
N VAL A 65 16.38 -0.11 10.06
CA VAL A 65 16.70 -0.77 11.34
C VAL A 65 17.32 0.22 12.33
N GLU A 66 18.42 0.87 11.98
CA GLU A 66 19.12 1.81 12.87
C GLU A 66 18.23 3.00 13.23
N LEU A 67 17.47 3.52 12.28
CA LEU A 67 16.56 4.65 12.54
C LEU A 67 15.48 4.27 13.56
N THR A 68 14.85 3.10 13.41
CA THR A 68 13.82 2.64 14.34
C THR A 68 14.39 2.33 15.72
N VAL A 69 15.56 1.69 15.79
CA VAL A 69 16.27 1.46 17.07
C VAL A 69 16.59 2.80 17.75
N ALA A 70 17.08 3.79 17.01
CA ALA A 70 17.40 5.11 17.56
C ALA A 70 16.13 5.83 18.06
N ILE A 71 15.01 5.75 17.35
CA ILE A 71 13.74 6.35 17.80
C ILE A 71 13.33 5.73 19.14
N HIS A 72 13.34 4.40 19.28
CA HIS A 72 12.98 3.72 20.52
C HIS A 72 14.02 3.90 21.66
N THR A 73 15.25 4.26 21.33
CA THR A 73 16.25 4.61 22.34
C THR A 73 16.01 6.01 22.94
N VAL A 74 15.53 6.97 22.12
CA VAL A 74 15.37 8.37 22.53
C VAL A 74 13.96 8.67 23.10
N PHE A 75 12.93 8.06 22.52
CA PHE A 75 11.54 8.34 22.89
C PHE A 75 10.93 7.26 23.80
N ASN A 76 9.94 7.64 24.58
CA ASN A 76 9.23 6.77 25.51
C ASN A 76 7.93 6.27 24.87
N VAL A 77 7.95 5.13 24.22
CA VAL A 77 6.76 4.51 23.60
C VAL A 77 6.15 3.53 24.62
N PRO A 78 4.84 3.54 24.87
CA PRO A 78 3.75 4.16 24.09
C PRO A 78 3.37 5.60 24.49
N GLU A 79 4.03 6.24 25.48
CA GLU A 79 3.73 7.60 25.87
C GLU A 79 3.94 8.56 24.70
N ASP A 80 5.14 8.62 24.14
CA ASP A 80 5.44 9.31 22.88
C ASP A 80 4.79 8.55 21.71
N LYS A 81 4.19 9.29 20.77
CA LYS A 81 3.37 8.73 19.69
C LYS A 81 4.14 8.66 18.37
N ILE A 82 4.21 7.47 17.78
CA ILE A 82 4.86 7.26 16.47
C ILE A 82 3.82 6.87 15.43
N VAL A 83 3.76 7.61 14.32
CA VAL A 83 2.91 7.31 13.16
C VAL A 83 3.81 6.96 11.97
N PHE A 84 3.72 5.73 11.49
CA PHE A 84 4.41 5.30 10.27
C PHE A 84 3.53 5.53 9.04
N ASP A 85 4.04 6.24 8.03
CA ASP A 85 3.36 6.38 6.74
C ASP A 85 3.38 5.05 5.99
N VAL A 86 2.26 4.66 5.39
CA VAL A 86 2.03 3.30 4.85
C VAL A 86 2.14 2.23 5.95
N GLY A 87 3.21 2.22 6.71
CA GLY A 87 3.46 1.28 7.80
C GLY A 87 4.10 -0.04 7.40
N HIS A 88 4.37 -0.26 6.11
CA HIS A 88 5.05 -1.47 5.63
C HIS A 88 6.49 -1.63 6.14
N GLN A 89 7.10 -0.57 6.67
CA GLN A 89 8.44 -0.53 7.28
C GLN A 89 8.41 -0.62 8.82
N SER A 90 7.30 -1.04 9.43
CA SER A 90 7.11 -1.07 10.89
C SER A 90 7.55 -2.38 11.57
N TYR A 91 8.14 -3.34 10.85
CA TYR A 91 8.48 -4.64 11.46
C TYR A 91 9.50 -4.50 12.59
N VAL A 92 10.49 -3.62 12.43
CA VAL A 92 11.45 -3.34 13.51
C VAL A 92 10.74 -2.77 14.76
N HIS A 93 9.78 -1.86 14.56
CA HIS A 93 8.94 -1.34 15.64
C HIS A 93 8.15 -2.47 16.34
N LYS A 94 7.55 -3.40 15.57
CA LYS A 94 6.83 -4.55 16.15
C LYS A 94 7.77 -5.45 16.96
N ILE A 95 8.98 -5.70 16.49
CA ILE A 95 10.00 -6.48 17.21
C ILE A 95 10.32 -5.80 18.55
N LEU A 96 10.63 -4.49 18.53
CA LEU A 96 11.06 -3.73 19.71
C LEU A 96 9.93 -3.46 20.71
N THR A 97 8.68 -3.69 20.32
CA THR A 97 7.48 -3.55 21.16
C THR A 97 6.89 -4.90 21.61
N GLY A 98 7.74 -5.94 21.72
CA GLY A 98 7.40 -7.24 22.32
C GLY A 98 6.65 -8.22 21.39
N ARG A 99 6.54 -7.92 20.09
CA ARG A 99 5.79 -8.77 19.14
C ARG A 99 6.66 -9.69 18.29
N LYS A 100 7.90 -9.94 18.71
CA LYS A 100 8.86 -10.80 17.97
C LYS A 100 8.30 -12.17 17.63
N ASP A 101 7.64 -12.84 18.59
CA ASP A 101 7.10 -14.18 18.38
C ASP A 101 5.94 -14.25 17.38
N GLY A 102 5.24 -13.12 17.16
CA GLY A 102 4.18 -13.00 16.17
C GLY A 102 4.66 -13.11 14.72
N PHE A 103 5.96 -13.00 14.47
CA PHE A 103 6.53 -13.12 13.12
C PHE A 103 6.37 -14.50 12.50
N LYS A 104 6.19 -15.55 13.31
CA LYS A 104 5.88 -16.92 12.83
C LYS A 104 4.58 -17.00 12.05
N SER A 105 3.65 -16.07 12.32
CA SER A 105 2.34 -15.96 11.65
C SER A 105 2.11 -14.60 11.00
N LEU A 106 3.19 -13.90 10.65
CA LEU A 106 3.12 -12.60 10.00
C LEU A 106 2.31 -12.69 8.71
N ARG A 107 1.25 -11.85 8.57
CA ARG A 107 0.36 -11.77 7.41
C ARG A 107 -0.42 -13.06 7.10
N GLN A 108 -0.47 -14.01 8.03
CA GLN A 108 -1.26 -15.23 7.94
C GLN A 108 -2.58 -15.07 8.69
N PHE A 109 -3.59 -15.85 8.30
CA PHE A 109 -4.91 -15.79 8.93
C PHE A 109 -4.85 -15.97 10.45
N GLY A 110 -5.46 -15.05 11.19
CA GLY A 110 -5.42 -15.04 12.66
C GLY A 110 -4.07 -14.65 13.26
N GLY A 111 -3.07 -14.34 12.45
CA GLY A 111 -1.73 -13.93 12.87
C GLY A 111 -1.53 -12.42 12.91
N MET A 112 -0.27 -12.00 13.00
CA MET A 112 0.14 -10.60 13.09
C MET A 112 0.01 -9.89 11.74
N SER A 113 -0.53 -8.67 11.74
CA SER A 113 -0.65 -7.80 10.56
C SER A 113 0.72 -7.36 10.01
N GLY A 114 0.82 -7.18 8.70
CA GLY A 114 1.98 -6.59 8.03
C GLY A 114 2.08 -5.06 8.15
N PHE A 115 1.15 -4.42 8.87
CA PHE A 115 1.06 -2.98 9.08
C PHE A 115 0.82 -2.68 10.56
N PRO A 116 1.05 -1.44 11.05
CA PRO A 116 0.66 -1.04 12.39
C PRO A 116 -0.84 -1.25 12.61
N LYS A 117 -1.20 -1.78 13.78
CA LYS A 117 -2.59 -2.08 14.12
C LYS A 117 -2.84 -1.84 15.60
N THR A 118 -3.71 -0.88 15.90
CA THR A 118 -4.03 -0.46 17.27
C THR A 118 -4.62 -1.59 18.13
N SER A 119 -5.23 -2.60 17.51
CA SER A 119 -5.72 -3.78 18.22
C SER A 119 -4.64 -4.82 18.55
N GLU A 120 -3.40 -4.65 18.06
CA GLU A 120 -2.28 -5.53 18.37
C GLU A 120 -1.38 -5.00 19.50
N SER A 121 -1.31 -3.67 19.66
CA SER A 121 -0.44 -3.04 20.66
C SER A 121 -0.80 -1.59 20.90
N ASP A 122 -0.72 -1.13 22.16
CA ASP A 122 -0.85 0.29 22.54
C ASP A 122 0.28 1.17 21.96
N CYS A 123 1.36 0.54 21.47
CA CYS A 123 2.43 1.23 20.77
C CYS A 123 2.06 1.62 19.34
N ASP A 124 1.04 1.03 18.75
CA ASP A 124 0.50 1.36 17.43
C ASP A 124 -0.65 2.37 17.59
N VAL A 125 -0.34 3.66 17.53
CA VAL A 125 -1.31 4.73 17.83
C VAL A 125 -2.31 5.00 16.70
N PHE A 126 -2.00 4.56 15.46
CA PHE A 126 -2.83 4.80 14.28
C PHE A 126 -2.66 3.68 13.25
N ASN A 127 -3.77 3.13 12.77
CA ASN A 127 -3.76 2.11 11.71
C ASN A 127 -3.35 2.77 10.39
N THR A 128 -2.34 2.22 9.72
CA THR A 128 -1.87 2.70 8.43
C THR A 128 -1.85 1.59 7.40
N GLY A 129 -1.71 1.93 6.13
CA GLY A 129 -1.67 1.01 4.98
C GLY A 129 -1.51 1.77 3.67
N HIS A 130 -2.16 2.94 3.56
CA HIS A 130 -2.05 3.85 2.42
C HIS A 130 -1.05 4.97 2.71
N SER A 131 -0.36 5.44 1.66
CA SER A 131 0.67 6.47 1.80
C SER A 131 0.10 7.88 2.01
N SER A 132 0.97 8.78 2.46
CA SER A 132 0.75 10.23 2.52
C SER A 132 -0.24 10.72 3.57
N THR A 133 -0.57 9.90 4.58
CA THR A 133 -1.53 10.24 5.64
C THR A 133 -0.87 10.55 6.99
N SER A 134 0.37 10.15 7.20
CA SER A 134 1.02 10.14 8.51
C SER A 134 1.23 11.53 9.11
N ILE A 135 1.56 12.55 8.29
CA ILE A 135 1.76 13.91 8.79
C ILE A 135 0.44 14.50 9.28
N SER A 136 -0.66 14.31 8.54
CA SER A 136 -1.99 14.77 8.95
C SER A 136 -2.43 14.10 10.26
N ALA A 137 -2.24 12.77 10.38
CA ALA A 137 -2.57 12.03 11.59
C ALA A 137 -1.71 12.50 12.78
N ALA A 138 -0.40 12.64 12.59
CA ALA A 138 0.52 13.13 13.61
C ALA A 138 0.20 14.57 14.05
N LEU A 139 -0.14 15.46 13.10
CA LEU A 139 -0.55 16.82 13.42
C LEU A 139 -1.85 16.84 14.25
N GLY A 140 -2.83 16.00 13.90
CA GLY A 140 -4.06 15.84 14.69
C GLY A 140 -3.78 15.37 16.10
N ILE A 141 -2.90 14.37 16.29
CA ILE A 141 -2.48 13.87 17.60
C ILE A 141 -1.74 14.96 18.39
N ALA A 142 -0.83 15.71 17.75
CA ALA A 142 -0.09 16.79 18.40
C ALA A 142 -1.01 17.94 18.85
N ARG A 143 -2.02 18.29 18.08
CA ARG A 143 -3.05 19.27 18.48
C ARG A 143 -3.93 18.75 19.62
N GLY A 144 -4.30 17.46 19.59
CA GLY A 144 -5.01 16.81 20.69
C GLY A 144 -4.21 16.87 21.99
N ARG A 145 -2.91 16.59 21.95
CA ARG A 145 -1.97 16.79 23.06
C ARG A 145 -2.01 18.22 23.59
N ASP A 146 -1.87 19.20 22.70
CA ASP A 146 -1.81 20.61 23.09
C ASP A 146 -3.15 21.08 23.73
N LEU A 147 -4.29 20.59 23.21
CA LEU A 147 -5.62 20.87 23.77
C LEU A 147 -5.83 20.23 25.15
N ALA A 148 -5.27 19.04 25.36
CA ALA A 148 -5.33 18.34 26.65
C ALA A 148 -4.35 18.92 27.69
N GLY A 149 -3.36 19.71 27.26
CA GLY A 149 -2.28 20.19 28.11
C GLY A 149 -1.23 19.12 28.42
N ASP A 150 -1.21 18.05 27.66
CA ASP A 150 -0.23 16.96 27.78
C ASP A 150 1.14 17.36 27.22
N ASN A 151 2.17 16.56 27.53
CA ASN A 151 3.55 16.88 27.13
C ASN A 151 4.29 15.64 26.62
N TYR A 152 3.74 14.95 25.63
CA TYR A 152 4.41 13.85 24.93
C TYR A 152 4.85 14.29 23.52
N ASN A 153 5.82 13.59 22.96
CA ASN A 153 6.27 13.85 21.60
C ASN A 153 5.39 13.12 20.58
N VAL A 154 5.29 13.71 19.39
CA VAL A 154 4.60 13.10 18.27
C VAL A 154 5.55 13.05 17.07
N ILE A 155 5.77 11.84 16.56
CA ILE A 155 6.74 11.53 15.53
C ILE A 155 6.01 10.94 14.32
N SER A 156 6.23 11.50 13.12
CA SER A 156 5.80 10.92 11.86
C SER A 156 7.00 10.40 11.08
N VAL A 157 6.98 9.12 10.68
CA VAL A 157 8.05 8.48 9.89
C VAL A 157 7.51 8.12 8.54
N PHE A 158 8.08 8.68 7.47
CA PHE A 158 7.59 8.50 6.10
C PHE A 158 8.74 8.37 5.10
N GLY A 159 8.47 7.64 4.01
CA GLY A 159 9.41 7.49 2.91
C GLY A 159 9.35 8.65 1.91
N ASP A 160 10.39 8.80 1.12
CA ASP A 160 10.50 9.80 0.05
C ASP A 160 9.44 9.62 -1.06
N GLY A 161 8.96 8.38 -1.29
CA GLY A 161 7.82 8.13 -2.17
C GLY A 161 6.53 8.80 -1.70
N ALA A 162 6.29 8.85 -0.39
CA ALA A 162 5.09 9.48 0.17
C ALA A 162 5.03 11.00 -0.09
N LEU A 163 6.20 11.66 -0.24
CA LEU A 163 6.27 13.08 -0.61
C LEU A 163 5.79 13.39 -2.03
N THR A 164 5.46 12.41 -2.84
CA THR A 164 4.84 12.65 -4.14
C THR A 164 3.32 12.87 -4.04
N GLY A 165 2.71 12.51 -2.92
CA GLY A 165 1.28 12.70 -2.67
C GLY A 165 0.94 14.11 -2.19
N GLY A 166 -0.15 14.69 -2.71
CA GLY A 166 -0.58 16.07 -2.41
C GLY A 166 -0.88 16.32 -0.93
N MET A 167 -1.52 15.35 -0.26
CA MET A 167 -1.89 15.44 1.16
C MET A 167 -0.69 15.68 2.10
N MET A 168 0.53 15.22 1.73
CA MET A 168 1.75 15.53 2.49
C MET A 168 2.04 17.03 2.52
N TYR A 169 1.85 17.73 1.37
CA TYR A 169 2.05 19.18 1.26
C TYR A 169 0.96 19.96 1.98
N GLU A 170 -0.28 19.52 1.91
CA GLU A 170 -1.39 20.10 2.67
C GLU A 170 -1.09 20.05 4.17
N ALA A 171 -0.69 18.89 4.68
CA ALA A 171 -0.35 18.70 6.08
C ALA A 171 0.90 19.49 6.51
N MET A 172 1.95 19.53 5.67
CA MET A 172 3.15 20.32 5.96
C MET A 172 2.85 21.83 5.95
N ASN A 173 2.03 22.31 5.01
CA ASN A 173 1.61 23.70 4.97
C ASN A 173 0.89 24.12 6.26
N ASP A 174 -0.03 23.29 6.75
CA ASP A 174 -0.76 23.53 7.99
C ASP A 174 0.15 23.44 9.23
N ALA A 175 1.00 22.40 9.32
CA ALA A 175 1.93 22.22 10.44
C ALA A 175 2.95 23.36 10.53
N GLY A 176 3.49 23.81 9.41
CA GLY A 176 4.44 24.94 9.37
C GLY A 176 3.82 26.27 9.75
N HIS A 177 2.57 26.52 9.31
CA HIS A 177 1.81 27.71 9.66
C HIS A 177 1.45 27.75 11.16
N SER A 178 0.90 26.65 11.68
CA SER A 178 0.48 26.55 13.10
C SER A 178 1.65 26.50 14.06
N LYS A 179 2.83 26.10 13.61
CA LYS A 179 4.04 25.89 14.43
C LYS A 179 3.84 24.87 15.56
N THR A 180 2.87 23.99 15.42
CA THR A 180 2.62 22.89 16.36
C THR A 180 3.87 22.02 16.51
N PRO A 181 4.38 21.78 17.72
CA PRO A 181 5.57 20.95 17.90
C PRO A 181 5.29 19.50 17.51
N LEU A 182 5.97 19.02 16.48
CA LEU A 182 6.00 17.61 16.04
C LEU A 182 7.29 17.33 15.30
N ILE A 183 7.66 16.06 15.19
CA ILE A 183 8.90 15.61 14.57
C ILE A 183 8.55 14.83 13.31
N LEU A 184 8.93 15.35 12.15
CA LEU A 184 8.77 14.73 10.85
C LEU A 184 10.09 14.09 10.44
N ILE A 185 10.10 12.79 10.20
CA ILE A 185 11.30 12.03 9.81
C ILE A 185 11.10 11.50 8.40
N LEU A 186 11.79 12.11 7.44
CA LEU A 186 11.88 11.63 6.07
C LEU A 186 12.96 10.55 5.97
N ASN A 187 12.57 9.32 5.70
CA ASN A 187 13.47 8.23 5.34
C ASN A 187 13.69 8.20 3.82
N ASP A 188 14.75 8.86 3.36
CA ASP A 188 15.08 9.00 1.94
C ASP A 188 16.05 7.89 1.50
N ASN A 189 15.57 6.96 0.70
CA ASN A 189 16.38 5.91 0.07
C ASN A 189 16.39 6.00 -1.47
N ALA A 190 15.94 7.10 -2.04
CA ALA A 190 15.80 7.38 -3.47
C ALA A 190 14.85 6.45 -4.23
N MET A 191 14.01 5.71 -3.53
CA MET A 191 13.12 4.71 -4.10
C MET A 191 11.80 4.63 -3.33
N SER A 192 10.68 4.64 -4.06
CA SER A 192 9.41 4.11 -3.59
C SER A 192 9.32 2.59 -3.91
N ILE A 193 8.29 2.15 -4.59
CA ILE A 193 8.27 0.83 -5.24
C ILE A 193 9.24 0.86 -6.44
N SER A 194 9.22 1.92 -7.26
CA SER A 194 10.18 2.23 -8.34
C SER A 194 11.09 3.39 -7.97
N LYS A 195 11.98 3.83 -8.89
CA LYS A 195 12.77 5.05 -8.70
C LYS A 195 11.83 6.25 -8.63
N ASN A 196 12.03 7.10 -7.62
CA ASN A 196 11.18 8.27 -7.42
C ASN A 196 11.28 9.25 -8.59
N VAL A 197 10.13 9.78 -8.97
CA VAL A 197 9.96 10.77 -10.06
C VAL A 197 9.65 12.17 -9.52
N GLY A 198 9.75 13.18 -10.39
CA GLY A 198 9.33 14.54 -10.10
C GLY A 198 10.42 15.46 -9.56
N ALA A 199 10.07 16.76 -9.42
CA ALA A 199 10.99 17.83 -9.06
C ALA A 199 11.49 17.70 -7.61
N VAL A 200 10.64 17.26 -6.69
CA VAL A 200 10.99 17.08 -5.27
C VAL A 200 12.05 16.00 -5.11
N SER A 201 11.92 14.88 -5.82
CA SER A 201 12.95 13.83 -5.82
C SER A 201 14.30 14.35 -6.34
N LYS A 202 14.28 15.21 -7.38
CA LYS A 202 15.50 15.89 -7.86
C LYS A 202 16.08 16.82 -6.80
N HIS A 203 15.23 17.58 -6.09
CA HIS A 203 15.67 18.48 -5.02
C HIS A 203 16.31 17.72 -3.86
N LEU A 204 15.68 16.65 -3.36
CA LEU A 204 16.25 15.78 -2.32
C LEU A 204 17.60 15.20 -2.76
N ARG A 205 17.70 14.74 -4.02
CA ARG A 205 18.97 14.26 -4.59
C ARG A 205 20.04 15.35 -4.60
N SER A 206 19.71 16.60 -4.92
CA SER A 206 20.67 17.71 -4.92
C SER A 206 21.18 18.02 -3.51
N LEU A 207 20.33 17.94 -2.48
CA LEU A 207 20.72 18.07 -1.07
C LEU A 207 21.70 16.97 -0.65
N ARG A 208 21.46 15.71 -1.05
CA ARG A 208 22.34 14.59 -0.76
C ARG A 208 23.73 14.71 -1.41
N MET A 209 23.78 15.27 -2.62
CA MET A 209 25.02 15.32 -3.44
C MET A 209 25.79 16.63 -3.30
N SER A 210 25.35 17.59 -2.48
CA SER A 210 25.97 18.89 -2.37
C SER A 210 27.24 18.87 -1.48
N PRO A 211 28.46 18.89 -2.06
CA PRO A 211 29.70 19.00 -1.28
C PRO A 211 29.79 20.32 -0.51
N PHE A 212 29.15 21.36 -1.03
CA PHE A 212 29.09 22.69 -0.40
C PHE A 212 28.26 22.66 0.89
N TYR A 213 27.13 21.94 0.89
CA TYR A 213 26.29 21.76 2.08
C TYR A 213 27.05 21.06 3.20
N PHE A 214 27.78 19.98 2.90
CA PHE A 214 28.59 19.25 3.89
C PHE A 214 29.78 20.08 4.38
N ARG A 215 30.51 20.75 3.50
CA ARG A 215 31.67 21.59 3.87
C ARG A 215 31.25 22.81 4.69
N SER A 216 30.16 23.49 4.35
CA SER A 216 29.66 24.63 5.10
C SER A 216 29.08 24.21 6.47
N LYS A 217 28.40 23.04 6.56
CA LYS A 217 27.96 22.47 7.85
C LYS A 217 29.16 22.24 8.78
N HIS A 218 30.19 21.53 8.31
CA HIS A 218 31.40 21.28 9.12
C HIS A 218 32.19 22.54 9.43
N ALA A 219 32.28 23.50 8.52
CA ALA A 219 32.95 24.78 8.78
C ALA A 219 32.24 25.59 9.85
N VAL A 220 30.88 25.65 9.79
CA VAL A 220 30.06 26.32 10.81
C VAL A 220 30.12 25.58 12.14
N GLU A 221 30.05 24.26 12.17
CA GLU A 221 30.18 23.46 13.40
C GLU A 221 31.55 23.66 14.06
N ASN A 222 32.63 23.62 13.27
CA ASN A 222 33.99 23.84 13.75
C ASN A 222 34.25 25.28 14.23
N PHE A 223 33.67 26.27 13.55
CA PHE A 223 33.68 27.67 13.98
C PHE A 223 32.95 27.85 15.32
N LEU A 224 31.77 27.21 15.45
CA LEU A 224 30.91 27.28 16.63
C LEU A 224 31.52 26.53 17.84
N LYS A 225 32.24 25.42 17.61
CA LYS A 225 32.98 24.69 18.66
C LYS A 225 34.19 25.50 19.19
N LYS A 226 34.74 26.43 18.41
CA LYS A 226 35.85 27.30 18.80
C LYS A 226 35.42 28.60 19.50
N MET A 227 34.13 28.90 19.59
CA MET A 227 33.64 30.07 20.33
C MET A 227 33.69 29.83 21.84
N PRO A 228 34.22 30.75 22.65
CA PRO A 228 34.29 30.58 24.10
C PRO A 228 32.90 30.49 24.73
N THR A 229 32.76 29.59 25.70
CA THR A 229 31.52 29.42 26.52
C THR A 229 31.39 30.60 27.51
N ILE A 230 30.54 31.55 27.17
CA ILE A 230 30.22 32.69 28.04
C ILE A 230 28.82 32.44 28.61
N GLY A 231 28.60 32.73 29.89
CA GLY A 231 27.52 32.37 30.82
C GLY A 231 26.05 32.47 30.33
N LYS A 232 25.13 31.94 31.14
CA LYS A 232 23.71 31.63 30.80
C LYS A 232 22.86 32.72 30.12
N PRO A 233 22.99 34.05 30.34
CA PRO A 233 22.19 35.04 29.61
C PRO A 233 22.58 35.20 28.14
N THR A 234 23.82 34.89 27.79
CA THR A 234 24.37 34.98 26.44
C THR A 234 24.07 33.77 25.57
N ALA A 235 23.62 32.65 26.16
CA ALA A 235 23.30 31.43 25.41
C ALA A 235 22.16 31.64 24.37
N ASN A 236 21.15 32.45 24.69
CA ASN A 236 20.06 32.78 23.77
C ASN A 236 20.51 33.71 22.63
N ILE A 237 21.37 34.67 22.93
CA ILE A 237 21.97 35.55 21.93
C ILE A 237 22.93 34.76 21.03
N LEU A 238 23.75 33.87 21.60
CA LEU A 238 24.59 32.96 20.83
C LEU A 238 23.75 32.01 19.93
N LYS A 239 22.63 31.47 20.45
CA LYS A 239 21.69 30.68 19.62
C LYS A 239 21.12 31.48 18.45
N GLN A 240 20.78 32.75 18.64
CA GLN A 240 20.30 33.64 17.58
C GLN A 240 21.40 33.97 16.55
N ILE A 241 22.60 34.27 17.02
CA ILE A 241 23.77 34.53 16.18
C ILE A 241 24.13 33.26 15.39
N LYS A 242 24.11 32.08 16.03
CA LYS A 242 24.26 30.77 15.35
C LYS A 242 23.24 30.57 14.23
N ARG A 243 21.97 30.91 14.48
CA ARG A 243 20.89 30.81 13.47
C ARG A 243 21.10 31.79 12.33
N PHE A 244 21.55 33.01 12.62
CA PHE A 244 21.81 34.03 11.61
C PHE A 244 22.96 33.62 10.68
N PHE A 245 24.12 33.20 11.23
CA PHE A 245 25.24 32.72 10.44
C PHE A 245 24.93 31.43 9.67
N ARG A 246 24.15 30.52 10.24
CA ARG A 246 23.67 29.33 9.54
C ARG A 246 22.84 29.68 8.30
N ARG A 247 21.92 30.68 8.40
CA ARG A 247 21.11 31.15 7.26
C ARG A 247 21.93 31.85 6.17
N LEU A 248 23.04 32.49 6.51
CA LEU A 248 23.89 33.16 5.54
C LEU A 248 24.77 32.20 4.73
N VAL A 249 25.11 31.05 5.30
CA VAL A 249 26.12 30.13 4.73
C VAL A 249 25.48 28.84 4.17
N ILE A 250 24.32 28.41 4.69
CA ILE A 250 23.61 27.20 4.24
C ILE A 250 22.38 27.64 3.45
N PRO A 251 22.22 27.22 2.16
CA PRO A 251 21.01 27.50 1.40
C PRO A 251 19.77 27.00 2.17
N THR A 252 18.72 27.82 2.25
CA THR A 252 17.43 27.42 2.81
C THR A 252 16.82 26.30 1.96
N THR A 253 16.20 25.34 2.61
CA THR A 253 15.43 24.31 1.93
C THR A 253 13.96 24.73 1.84
N ILE A 254 13.20 24.10 0.96
CA ILE A 254 11.75 24.30 0.89
C ILE A 254 11.07 24.04 2.25
N PHE A 255 11.62 23.15 3.06
CA PHE A 255 11.10 22.83 4.39
C PHE A 255 11.35 23.97 5.40
N ASP A 256 12.51 24.65 5.32
CA ASP A 256 12.78 25.84 6.11
C ASP A 256 11.80 26.97 5.75
N ASP A 257 11.51 27.16 4.46
CA ASP A 257 10.58 28.19 3.97
C ASP A 257 9.13 27.89 4.38
N MET A 258 8.77 26.60 4.50
CA MET A 258 7.48 26.17 5.06
C MET A 258 7.39 26.34 6.59
N GLY A 259 8.45 26.73 7.29
CA GLY A 259 8.45 27.02 8.72
C GLY A 259 9.00 25.90 9.62
N PHE A 260 9.54 24.83 9.06
CA PHE A 260 10.18 23.76 9.83
C PHE A 260 11.62 24.11 10.22
N ILE A 261 12.11 23.44 11.25
CA ILE A 261 13.56 23.34 11.53
C ILE A 261 14.06 22.16 10.73
N TYR A 262 14.70 22.42 9.62
CA TYR A 262 15.29 21.35 8.81
C TYR A 262 16.61 20.86 9.39
N MET A 263 16.76 19.53 9.52
CA MET A 263 17.95 18.83 9.99
C MET A 263 18.30 17.71 9.01
N GLY A 264 19.52 17.70 8.52
CA GLY A 264 19.97 16.65 7.60
C GLY A 264 20.67 17.19 6.35
N PRO A 265 20.96 16.34 5.36
CA PRO A 265 20.77 14.89 5.42
C PRO A 265 21.68 14.22 6.45
N VAL A 266 21.11 13.27 7.22
CA VAL A 266 21.79 12.47 8.26
C VAL A 266 22.03 11.07 7.70
N ASP A 267 23.17 10.45 8.00
CA ASP A 267 23.39 9.05 7.65
C ASP A 267 22.51 8.14 8.51
N GLY A 268 21.51 7.54 7.88
CA GLY A 268 20.53 6.67 8.52
C GLY A 268 21.05 5.32 8.99
N HIS A 269 22.34 5.03 8.77
CA HIS A 269 23.05 3.85 9.28
C HIS A 269 24.06 4.20 10.36
N ASN A 270 24.18 5.47 10.73
CA ASN A 270 25.02 5.95 11.83
C ASN A 270 24.17 6.21 13.08
N LEU A 271 23.98 5.20 13.93
CA LEU A 271 23.20 5.29 15.17
C LEU A 271 23.54 6.52 16.03
N THR A 272 24.83 6.85 16.17
CA THR A 272 25.27 7.97 17.01
C THR A 272 24.77 9.30 16.45
N GLU A 273 24.86 9.50 15.14
CA GLU A 273 24.40 10.73 14.48
C GLU A 273 22.88 10.86 14.56
N ILE A 274 22.15 9.75 14.34
CA ILE A 274 20.69 9.73 14.41
C ILE A 274 20.22 10.06 15.84
N ILE A 275 20.78 9.39 16.86
CA ILE A 275 20.40 9.61 18.26
C ILE A 275 20.61 11.08 18.64
N GLN A 276 21.77 11.68 18.33
CA GLN A 276 22.04 13.10 18.62
C GLN A 276 21.04 14.03 17.91
N CYS A 277 20.64 13.69 16.69
CA CYS A 277 19.65 14.45 15.94
C CYS A 277 18.26 14.37 16.57
N LEU A 278 17.85 13.18 17.00
CA LEU A 278 16.57 12.95 17.66
C LEU A 278 16.50 13.59 19.06
N GLU A 279 17.59 13.53 19.85
CA GLU A 279 17.69 14.22 21.14
C GLU A 279 17.53 15.74 20.98
N TYR A 280 18.17 16.34 19.96
CA TYR A 280 17.96 17.75 19.66
C TYR A 280 16.52 18.04 19.26
N ALA A 281 15.91 17.22 18.40
CA ALA A 281 14.54 17.41 17.96
C ALA A 281 13.51 17.29 19.11
N LYS A 282 13.77 16.42 20.09
CA LYS A 282 12.97 16.22 21.28
C LYS A 282 12.84 17.48 22.14
N GLU A 283 13.91 18.31 22.21
CA GLU A 283 13.95 19.54 22.99
C GLU A 283 13.33 20.76 22.27
N GLU A 284 13.10 20.65 20.95
CA GLU A 284 12.58 21.78 20.18
C GLU A 284 11.07 21.96 20.36
N LYS A 285 10.64 23.23 20.47
CA LYS A 285 9.23 23.62 20.65
C LYS A 285 8.56 24.10 19.35
N ARG A 286 9.14 23.76 18.21
CA ARG A 286 8.65 24.06 16.87
C ARG A 286 8.67 22.78 16.03
N PRO A 287 7.93 22.71 14.93
CA PRO A 287 7.96 21.55 14.07
C PRO A 287 9.37 21.33 13.50
N VAL A 288 9.87 20.11 13.60
CA VAL A 288 11.20 19.70 13.12
C VAL A 288 11.04 18.76 11.94
N PHE A 289 11.85 18.94 10.89
CA PHE A 289 11.92 18.06 9.73
C PHE A 289 13.32 17.44 9.66
N ILE A 290 13.42 16.14 9.93
CA ILE A 290 14.68 15.39 9.88
C ILE A 290 14.74 14.63 8.55
N HIS A 291 15.76 14.90 7.75
CA HIS A 291 16.02 14.18 6.50
C HIS A 291 17.11 13.13 6.75
N VAL A 292 16.71 11.86 6.72
CA VAL A 292 17.60 10.70 6.96
C VAL A 292 17.81 9.98 5.64
N HIS A 293 19.07 9.71 5.29
CA HIS A 293 19.44 8.95 4.11
C HIS A 293 19.72 7.49 4.47
N THR A 294 19.01 6.54 3.86
CA THR A 294 19.16 5.11 4.09
C THR A 294 19.40 4.32 2.81
N LYS A 295 19.77 3.06 2.94
CA LYS A 295 19.89 2.10 1.83
C LYS A 295 18.82 1.03 1.97
N LYS A 296 17.87 0.97 1.03
CA LYS A 296 16.83 -0.04 0.96
C LYS A 296 17.43 -1.43 0.79
N GLY A 297 16.99 -2.42 1.59
CA GLY A 297 17.53 -3.78 1.55
C GLY A 297 18.86 -3.99 2.26
N LYS A 298 19.35 -3.01 3.04
CA LYS A 298 20.64 -3.00 3.73
C LYS A 298 20.95 -4.31 4.45
N GLY A 299 22.13 -4.90 4.13
CA GLY A 299 22.64 -6.10 4.79
C GLY A 299 22.15 -7.42 4.19
N TYR A 300 21.37 -7.38 3.09
CA TYR A 300 20.97 -8.57 2.34
C TYR A 300 21.19 -8.33 0.84
N ALA A 301 22.24 -8.91 0.29
CA ALA A 301 22.68 -8.64 -1.09
C ALA A 301 21.58 -8.82 -2.16
N PRO A 302 20.73 -9.85 -2.14
CA PRO A 302 19.62 -9.95 -3.10
C PRO A 302 18.66 -8.76 -3.03
N ALA A 303 18.35 -8.25 -1.82
CA ALA A 303 17.44 -7.12 -1.64
C ALA A 303 18.12 -5.77 -1.97
N GLU A 304 19.42 -5.63 -1.74
CA GLU A 304 20.18 -4.44 -2.14
C GLU A 304 20.28 -4.32 -3.67
N ASN A 305 20.44 -5.44 -4.36
CA ASN A 305 20.57 -5.50 -5.82
C ASN A 305 19.20 -5.34 -6.54
N ASN A 306 18.12 -5.82 -5.94
CA ASN A 306 16.77 -5.70 -6.48
C ASN A 306 15.74 -5.33 -5.40
N PRO A 307 15.78 -4.10 -4.88
CA PRO A 307 14.90 -3.66 -3.79
C PRO A 307 13.42 -3.61 -4.18
N GLN A 308 13.08 -3.58 -5.46
CA GLN A 308 11.70 -3.65 -5.96
C GLN A 308 11.09 -5.03 -5.70
N LYS A 309 11.81 -6.11 -6.05
CA LYS A 309 11.39 -7.50 -5.81
C LYS A 309 11.09 -7.75 -4.33
N PHE A 310 11.91 -7.18 -3.44
CA PHE A 310 11.81 -7.35 -1.99
C PHE A 310 10.98 -6.24 -1.29
N HIS A 311 10.31 -5.38 -2.05
CA HIS A 311 9.37 -4.41 -1.47
C HIS A 311 8.16 -5.10 -0.83
N GLY A 312 7.57 -6.09 -1.55
CA GLY A 312 6.52 -6.97 -1.06
C GLY A 312 6.71 -8.34 -1.70
N ILE A 313 7.33 -9.28 -1.01
CA ILE A 313 7.75 -10.57 -1.55
C ILE A 313 6.96 -11.72 -0.91
N SER A 314 6.60 -12.73 -1.71
CA SER A 314 6.11 -14.02 -1.22
C SER A 314 7.25 -14.82 -0.55
N PRO A 315 6.98 -15.92 0.17
CA PRO A 315 8.01 -16.81 0.68
C PRO A 315 9.07 -17.14 -0.38
N PHE A 316 10.35 -17.10 0.00
CA PHE A 316 11.46 -17.20 -0.94
C PHE A 316 12.64 -18.00 -0.35
N ASP A 317 13.50 -18.51 -1.21
CA ASP A 317 14.76 -19.13 -0.79
C ASP A 317 15.75 -18.08 -0.29
N LYS A 318 16.20 -18.20 0.97
CA LYS A 318 17.07 -17.23 1.63
C LYS A 318 18.45 -17.07 0.93
N ALA A 319 18.98 -18.14 0.34
CA ALA A 319 20.30 -18.10 -0.29
C ALA A 319 20.28 -17.40 -1.64
N THR A 320 19.22 -17.62 -2.43
CA THR A 320 19.11 -17.11 -3.80
C THR A 320 18.21 -15.88 -3.93
N GLY A 321 17.29 -15.68 -2.99
CA GLY A 321 16.23 -14.67 -3.07
C GLY A 321 15.12 -15.02 -4.07
N GLU A 322 15.05 -16.27 -4.56
CA GLU A 322 14.08 -16.67 -5.58
C GLU A 322 12.76 -17.16 -4.97
N THR A 323 11.66 -16.78 -5.61
CA THR A 323 10.30 -17.22 -5.29
C THR A 323 9.85 -18.33 -6.21
N LYS A 324 8.85 -19.11 -5.82
CA LYS A 324 8.22 -20.08 -6.72
C LYS A 324 7.59 -19.35 -7.91
N LYS A 325 7.82 -19.89 -9.13
CA LYS A 325 7.16 -19.37 -10.33
C LYS A 325 5.65 -19.65 -10.25
N GLY A 326 4.84 -18.64 -10.51
CA GLY A 326 3.38 -18.75 -10.62
C GLY A 326 2.91 -18.94 -12.06
N SER A 327 1.59 -19.12 -12.24
CA SER A 327 0.91 -19.04 -13.54
C SER A 327 0.87 -17.59 -14.04
N GLU A 328 0.45 -17.41 -15.31
CA GLU A 328 0.18 -16.08 -15.84
C GLU A 328 -0.87 -15.36 -14.99
N THR A 329 -0.70 -14.05 -14.82
CA THR A 329 -1.59 -13.20 -14.02
C THR A 329 -2.39 -12.24 -14.87
N TYR A 330 -3.52 -11.76 -14.36
CA TYR A 330 -4.30 -10.71 -15.02
C TYR A 330 -3.47 -9.44 -15.28
N SER A 331 -2.61 -9.03 -14.34
CA SER A 331 -1.72 -7.86 -14.54
C SER A 331 -0.74 -8.08 -15.70
N ALA A 332 -0.17 -9.28 -15.83
CA ALA A 332 0.74 -9.61 -16.94
C ALA A 332 -0.01 -9.64 -18.28
N ARG A 333 -1.18 -10.29 -18.34
CA ARG A 333 -2.03 -10.30 -19.54
C ARG A 333 -2.47 -8.89 -19.94
N PHE A 334 -2.86 -8.05 -18.98
CA PHE A 334 -3.18 -6.64 -19.22
C PHE A 334 -2.01 -5.90 -19.87
N GLY A 335 -0.81 -5.98 -19.28
CA GLY A 335 0.38 -5.29 -19.80
C GLY A 335 0.75 -5.71 -21.21
N ASN A 336 0.83 -7.03 -21.45
CA ASN A 336 1.14 -7.60 -22.78
C ASN A 336 0.10 -7.15 -23.83
N THR A 337 -1.17 -7.17 -23.47
CA THR A 337 -2.25 -6.72 -24.36
C THR A 337 -2.15 -5.23 -24.66
N LEU A 338 -1.87 -4.39 -23.65
CA LEU A 338 -1.74 -2.94 -23.84
C LEU A 338 -0.57 -2.60 -24.78
N VAL A 339 0.59 -3.27 -24.62
CA VAL A 339 1.74 -3.11 -25.50
C VAL A 339 1.38 -3.46 -26.95
N ARG A 340 0.69 -4.59 -27.16
CA ARG A 340 0.22 -5.02 -28.47
C ARG A 340 -0.74 -4.02 -29.13
N LEU A 341 -1.70 -3.49 -28.37
CA LEU A 341 -2.65 -2.49 -28.86
C LEU A 341 -1.97 -1.15 -29.17
N ALA A 342 -1.03 -0.72 -28.34
CA ALA A 342 -0.29 0.53 -28.51
C ALA A 342 0.62 0.55 -29.75
N LYS A 343 1.01 -0.61 -30.27
CA LYS A 343 1.76 -0.72 -31.51
C LYS A 343 0.97 -0.13 -32.70
N ASN A 344 -0.33 -0.37 -32.75
CA ASN A 344 -1.20 0.04 -33.84
C ASN A 344 -2.00 1.32 -33.53
N ASN A 345 -2.15 1.70 -32.26
CA ASN A 345 -2.88 2.88 -31.84
C ASN A 345 -1.94 3.86 -31.08
N LYS A 346 -1.48 4.90 -31.77
CA LYS A 346 -0.57 5.92 -31.21
C LYS A 346 -1.25 6.87 -30.23
N LYS A 347 -2.57 6.83 -30.10
CA LYS A 347 -3.32 7.67 -29.14
C LYS A 347 -3.32 7.07 -27.72
N ILE A 348 -2.96 5.80 -27.56
CA ILE A 348 -2.86 5.16 -26.24
C ILE A 348 -1.72 5.78 -25.46
N VAL A 349 -2.03 6.23 -24.24
CA VAL A 349 -1.10 6.76 -23.25
C VAL A 349 -1.31 6.01 -21.94
N ALA A 350 -0.24 5.52 -21.33
CA ALA A 350 -0.30 4.84 -20.05
C ALA A 350 0.15 5.77 -18.91
N ILE A 351 -0.64 5.80 -17.83
CA ILE A 351 -0.35 6.59 -16.63
C ILE A 351 -0.26 5.63 -15.43
N THR A 352 0.72 5.83 -14.56
CA THR A 352 0.86 5.01 -13.34
C THR A 352 1.12 5.86 -12.10
N GLY A 353 0.64 5.40 -10.95
CA GLY A 353 0.92 5.96 -9.63
C GLY A 353 2.10 5.27 -8.96
N ALA A 354 3.33 5.40 -9.48
CA ALA A 354 4.56 4.78 -8.97
C ALA A 354 4.58 3.23 -8.98
N MET A 355 3.71 2.58 -9.76
CA MET A 355 3.53 1.13 -9.74
C MET A 355 3.58 0.45 -11.11
N PRO A 356 4.55 0.76 -12.00
CA PRO A 356 4.58 0.15 -13.32
C PRO A 356 4.65 -1.38 -13.26
N ASN A 357 5.53 -1.93 -12.45
CA ASN A 357 5.69 -3.37 -12.27
C ASN A 357 4.43 -4.03 -11.66
N GLY A 358 3.89 -3.43 -10.59
CA GLY A 358 2.71 -3.96 -9.91
C GLY A 358 1.46 -4.04 -10.78
N THR A 359 1.36 -3.20 -11.81
CA THR A 359 0.23 -3.11 -12.74
C THR A 359 0.55 -3.64 -14.14
N GLY A 360 1.75 -4.22 -14.36
CA GLY A 360 2.15 -4.84 -15.64
C GLY A 360 2.58 -3.84 -16.72
N LEU A 361 2.96 -2.62 -16.38
CA LEU A 361 3.34 -1.58 -17.34
C LEU A 361 4.84 -1.51 -17.67
N ASP A 362 5.67 -2.42 -17.16
CA ASP A 362 7.13 -2.39 -17.36
C ASP A 362 7.50 -2.38 -18.84
N GLU A 363 6.95 -3.30 -19.62
CA GLU A 363 7.23 -3.40 -21.05
C GLU A 363 6.70 -2.19 -21.82
N PHE A 364 5.54 -1.66 -21.46
CA PHE A 364 5.01 -0.43 -22.05
C PHE A 364 5.94 0.76 -21.76
N GLN A 365 6.44 0.89 -20.55
CA GLN A 365 7.41 1.92 -20.15
C GLN A 365 8.70 1.84 -20.97
N GLU A 366 9.19 0.64 -21.26
CA GLU A 366 10.41 0.44 -22.05
C GLU A 366 10.21 0.77 -23.53
N GLN A 367 9.10 0.33 -24.12
CA GLN A 367 8.83 0.47 -25.55
C GLN A 367 8.26 1.83 -25.95
N TYR A 368 7.47 2.47 -25.09
CA TYR A 368 6.70 3.69 -25.41
C TYR A 368 6.94 4.83 -24.42
N LYS A 369 8.22 5.17 -24.17
CA LYS A 369 8.66 6.17 -23.17
C LYS A 369 7.95 7.52 -23.30
N ASP A 370 7.69 7.99 -24.52
CA ASP A 370 7.04 9.27 -24.78
C ASP A 370 5.51 9.26 -24.54
N ARG A 371 4.94 8.07 -24.30
CA ARG A 371 3.52 7.86 -24.03
C ARG A 371 3.27 7.20 -22.66
N PHE A 372 4.28 7.25 -21.80
CA PHE A 372 4.23 6.70 -20.45
C PHE A 372 4.50 7.83 -19.44
N PHE A 373 3.59 7.99 -18.48
CA PHE A 373 3.71 8.98 -17.40
C PHE A 373 3.59 8.33 -16.04
N ASP A 374 4.67 8.38 -15.28
CA ASP A 374 4.66 8.04 -13.85
C ASP A 374 4.46 9.35 -13.06
N VAL A 375 3.36 9.44 -12.34
CA VAL A 375 2.98 10.63 -11.55
C VAL A 375 3.43 10.56 -10.09
N GLY A 376 4.13 9.49 -9.69
CA GLY A 376 4.39 9.19 -8.28
C GLY A 376 3.14 8.64 -7.58
N ILE A 377 3.15 8.59 -6.24
CA ILE A 377 1.98 8.13 -5.47
C ILE A 377 0.97 9.30 -5.40
N ALA A 378 0.32 9.57 -6.52
CA ALA A 378 -0.56 10.73 -6.71
C ALA A 378 -1.75 10.38 -7.63
N GLU A 379 -2.60 9.47 -7.17
CA GLU A 379 -3.73 8.92 -7.92
C GLU A 379 -4.70 10.02 -8.39
N GLN A 380 -4.99 11.01 -7.53
CA GLN A 380 -5.83 12.16 -7.87
C GLN A 380 -5.28 12.91 -9.08
N HIS A 381 -3.97 13.25 -9.05
CA HIS A 381 -3.29 13.91 -10.17
C HIS A 381 -3.33 13.03 -11.43
N GLY A 382 -3.07 11.71 -11.28
CA GLY A 382 -3.09 10.77 -12.40
C GLY A 382 -4.42 10.70 -13.10
N VAL A 383 -5.54 10.70 -12.36
CA VAL A 383 -6.90 10.69 -12.93
C VAL A 383 -7.22 12.00 -13.63
N THR A 384 -6.96 13.15 -13.00
CA THR A 384 -7.21 14.46 -13.64
C THR A 384 -6.30 14.70 -14.86
N LEU A 385 -5.03 14.24 -14.80
CA LEU A 385 -4.13 14.25 -15.97
C LEU A 385 -4.71 13.40 -17.11
N SER A 386 -5.27 12.23 -16.79
CA SER A 386 -5.94 11.38 -17.78
C SER A 386 -7.15 12.08 -18.40
N ALA A 387 -7.96 12.77 -17.59
CA ALA A 387 -9.06 13.58 -18.09
C ALA A 387 -8.57 14.66 -19.08
N GLY A 388 -7.52 15.40 -18.72
CA GLY A 388 -6.90 16.40 -19.62
C GLY A 388 -6.40 15.81 -20.94
N LEU A 389 -5.77 14.64 -20.91
CA LEU A 389 -5.32 13.95 -22.14
C LEU A 389 -6.49 13.51 -23.01
N ALA A 390 -7.59 13.07 -22.41
CA ALA A 390 -8.79 12.66 -23.13
C ALA A 390 -9.45 13.85 -23.87
N THR A 391 -9.43 15.06 -23.29
CA THR A 391 -10.00 16.27 -23.95
C THR A 391 -9.30 16.65 -25.25
N VAL A 392 -8.04 16.28 -25.42
CA VAL A 392 -7.25 16.53 -26.63
C VAL A 392 -7.12 15.29 -27.54
N GLY A 393 -7.98 14.28 -27.32
CA GLY A 393 -8.17 13.15 -28.22
C GLY A 393 -7.20 11.99 -28.07
N TYR A 394 -6.49 11.89 -26.92
CA TYR A 394 -5.76 10.69 -26.54
C TYR A 394 -6.69 9.70 -25.83
N THR A 395 -6.25 8.45 -25.74
CA THR A 395 -6.89 7.37 -24.98
C THR A 395 -6.02 7.02 -23.77
N PRO A 396 -6.20 7.73 -22.63
CA PRO A 396 -5.45 7.46 -21.42
C PRO A 396 -5.93 6.14 -20.79
N VAL A 397 -4.95 5.31 -20.41
CA VAL A 397 -5.15 4.06 -19.68
C VAL A 397 -4.40 4.19 -18.36
N ILE A 398 -5.14 4.23 -17.26
CA ILE A 398 -4.60 4.42 -15.91
C ILE A 398 -4.90 3.21 -15.02
N PRO A 399 -4.01 2.17 -15.00
CA PRO A 399 -4.19 1.05 -14.11
C PRO A 399 -3.87 1.44 -12.67
N LEU A 400 -4.82 1.19 -11.78
CA LEU A 400 -4.70 1.42 -10.34
C LEU A 400 -5.20 0.20 -9.58
N TYR A 401 -4.65 -0.04 -8.37
CA TYR A 401 -5.26 -1.03 -7.49
C TYR A 401 -6.63 -0.54 -7.02
N SER A 402 -7.56 -1.47 -6.87
CA SER A 402 -8.94 -1.18 -6.45
C SER A 402 -8.98 -0.32 -5.17
N SER A 403 -8.21 -0.69 -4.15
CA SER A 403 -8.12 0.07 -2.89
C SER A 403 -7.46 1.45 -3.05
N PHE A 404 -6.57 1.65 -4.04
CA PHE A 404 -5.88 2.94 -4.24
C PHE A 404 -6.69 3.91 -5.11
N LEU A 405 -7.54 3.39 -6.01
CA LEU A 405 -8.46 4.24 -6.79
C LEU A 405 -9.45 5.01 -5.89
N GLN A 406 -9.74 4.52 -4.67
CA GLN A 406 -10.55 5.23 -3.68
C GLN A 406 -10.05 6.65 -3.43
N ARG A 407 -8.73 6.88 -3.49
CA ARG A 407 -8.12 8.21 -3.28
C ARG A 407 -8.50 9.22 -4.37
N ALA A 408 -8.83 8.74 -5.56
CA ALA A 408 -9.22 9.57 -6.70
C ALA A 408 -10.72 9.49 -7.01
N TYR A 409 -11.54 9.27 -5.98
CA TYR A 409 -13.01 9.18 -6.11
C TYR A 409 -13.60 10.44 -6.76
N ASP A 410 -13.30 11.62 -6.19
CA ASP A 410 -13.82 12.90 -6.69
C ASP A 410 -13.37 13.16 -8.13
N GLN A 411 -12.09 12.95 -8.45
CA GLN A 411 -11.56 13.17 -9.79
C GLN A 411 -12.16 12.19 -10.81
N THR A 412 -12.46 10.96 -10.40
CA THR A 412 -13.13 9.99 -11.27
C THR A 412 -14.57 10.42 -11.56
N LEU A 413 -15.29 10.85 -10.53
CA LEU A 413 -16.67 11.33 -10.66
C LEU A 413 -16.73 12.66 -11.42
N HIS A 414 -16.05 13.69 -10.90
CA HIS A 414 -16.17 15.06 -11.36
C HIS A 414 -15.43 15.33 -12.67
N ASP A 415 -14.12 14.97 -12.72
CA ASP A 415 -13.29 15.35 -13.86
C ASP A 415 -13.48 14.40 -15.06
N VAL A 416 -13.89 13.15 -14.82
CA VAL A 416 -14.03 12.15 -15.89
C VAL A 416 -15.49 11.85 -16.19
N CYS A 417 -16.27 11.37 -15.18
CA CYS A 417 -17.61 10.83 -15.44
C CYS A 417 -18.63 11.89 -15.81
N LEU A 418 -18.66 13.05 -15.12
CA LEU A 418 -19.61 14.12 -15.44
C LEU A 418 -19.36 14.71 -16.84
N GLN A 419 -18.12 14.70 -17.29
CA GLN A 419 -17.73 15.21 -18.63
C GLN A 419 -17.78 14.13 -19.71
N LYS A 420 -18.10 12.87 -19.37
CA LYS A 420 -18.13 11.71 -20.28
C LYS A 420 -16.81 11.49 -21.02
N LEU A 421 -15.66 11.78 -20.39
CA LEU A 421 -14.36 11.65 -21.03
C LEU A 421 -13.96 10.20 -21.16
N HIS A 422 -13.40 9.85 -22.32
CA HIS A 422 -12.92 8.48 -22.58
C HIS A 422 -11.61 8.22 -21.85
N VAL A 423 -11.72 7.77 -20.60
CA VAL A 423 -10.60 7.29 -19.77
C VAL A 423 -10.84 5.81 -19.47
N VAL A 424 -9.82 4.99 -19.68
CA VAL A 424 -9.87 3.55 -19.38
C VAL A 424 -9.20 3.31 -18.03
N PHE A 425 -9.94 2.71 -17.10
CA PHE A 425 -9.50 2.37 -15.74
C PHE A 425 -9.36 0.84 -15.60
N PRO A 426 -8.21 0.26 -15.89
CA PRO A 426 -7.92 -1.11 -15.46
C PRO A 426 -7.77 -1.13 -13.94
N ILE A 427 -8.71 -1.79 -13.25
CA ILE A 427 -8.73 -1.86 -11.78
C ILE A 427 -8.13 -3.19 -11.36
N ASP A 428 -6.87 -3.15 -11.00
CA ASP A 428 -6.11 -4.31 -10.56
C ASP A 428 -6.40 -4.63 -9.08
N ARG A 429 -6.29 -5.88 -8.67
CA ARG A 429 -6.57 -6.35 -7.30
C ARG A 429 -8.00 -6.06 -6.85
N ALA A 430 -8.96 -6.16 -7.75
CA ALA A 430 -10.37 -6.12 -7.38
C ALA A 430 -10.77 -7.38 -6.59
N GLY A 431 -11.63 -7.22 -5.59
CA GLY A 431 -11.95 -8.26 -4.63
C GLY A 431 -10.91 -8.43 -3.54
N ILE A 432 -10.88 -9.58 -2.88
CA ILE A 432 -9.90 -9.85 -1.82
C ILE A 432 -8.52 -10.11 -2.39
N VAL A 433 -7.50 -9.55 -1.72
CA VAL A 433 -6.08 -9.68 -2.11
C VAL A 433 -5.26 -10.53 -1.15
N GLY A 434 -5.83 -10.86 0.01
CA GLY A 434 -5.27 -11.80 0.97
C GLY A 434 -4.39 -11.18 2.03
N ALA A 435 -3.08 -11.43 1.96
CA ALA A 435 -2.13 -11.22 3.07
C ALA A 435 -1.93 -9.75 3.52
N ASP A 436 -2.22 -8.76 2.67
CA ASP A 436 -2.08 -7.34 3.03
C ASP A 436 -3.29 -6.79 3.81
N GLY A 437 -4.36 -7.58 3.90
CA GLY A 437 -5.48 -7.35 4.81
C GLY A 437 -6.36 -6.15 4.50
N GLU A 438 -7.02 -5.67 5.54
CA GLU A 438 -8.10 -4.69 5.50
C GLU A 438 -7.78 -3.39 4.75
N THR A 439 -6.52 -2.98 4.72
CA THR A 439 -6.09 -1.75 4.04
C THR A 439 -5.93 -1.92 2.52
N HIS A 440 -5.85 -3.16 2.03
CA HIS A 440 -5.59 -3.46 0.62
C HIS A 440 -6.69 -4.27 -0.05
N GLN A 441 -7.70 -4.77 0.70
CA GLN A 441 -8.82 -5.50 0.11
C GLN A 441 -9.59 -4.61 -0.87
N GLY A 442 -9.71 -5.05 -2.13
CA GLY A 442 -10.35 -4.31 -3.23
C GLY A 442 -11.85 -4.59 -3.33
N VAL A 443 -12.56 -4.55 -2.22
CA VAL A 443 -13.97 -5.00 -2.13
C VAL A 443 -15.01 -3.89 -2.22
N TYR A 444 -14.60 -2.66 -2.54
CA TYR A 444 -15.48 -1.49 -2.55
C TYR A 444 -15.70 -0.89 -3.93
N ASP A 445 -14.96 -1.32 -4.95
CA ASP A 445 -14.91 -0.68 -6.26
C ASP A 445 -16.24 -0.72 -7.01
N ILE A 446 -16.97 -1.85 -7.01
CA ILE A 446 -18.30 -1.90 -7.60
C ILE A 446 -19.23 -0.89 -6.91
N SER A 447 -19.19 -0.84 -5.57
CA SER A 447 -20.08 0.02 -4.79
C SER A 447 -19.87 1.50 -5.10
N TYR A 448 -18.63 2.01 -5.14
CA TYR A 448 -18.40 3.43 -5.38
C TYR A 448 -18.40 3.81 -6.87
N LEU A 449 -18.16 2.89 -7.80
CA LEU A 449 -18.24 3.17 -9.23
C LEU A 449 -19.67 3.06 -9.80
N SER A 450 -20.51 2.20 -9.21
CA SER A 450 -21.86 1.93 -9.75
C SER A 450 -22.77 3.15 -9.74
N HIS A 451 -22.63 4.06 -8.78
CA HIS A 451 -23.45 5.28 -8.71
C HIS A 451 -22.86 6.46 -9.51
N MET A 452 -21.64 6.36 -10.04
CA MET A 452 -21.06 7.42 -10.87
C MET A 452 -21.77 7.47 -12.24
N PRO A 453 -22.34 8.62 -12.67
CA PRO A 453 -22.99 8.72 -13.96
C PRO A 453 -22.01 8.44 -15.10
N ASN A 454 -22.50 7.87 -16.20
CA ASN A 454 -21.72 7.58 -17.41
C ASN A 454 -20.59 6.54 -17.25
N MET A 455 -20.28 6.07 -16.04
CA MET A 455 -19.28 5.01 -15.82
C MET A 455 -19.82 3.67 -16.33
N THR A 456 -19.02 2.97 -17.14
CA THR A 456 -19.23 1.58 -17.52
C THR A 456 -18.32 0.69 -16.70
N ILE A 457 -18.82 -0.45 -16.21
CA ILE A 457 -18.06 -1.38 -15.37
C ILE A 457 -18.07 -2.76 -15.97
N LEU A 458 -16.88 -3.25 -16.34
CA LEU A 458 -16.63 -4.60 -16.86
C LEU A 458 -15.87 -5.44 -15.83
N SER A 459 -16.11 -6.75 -15.85
CA SER A 459 -15.46 -7.70 -14.93
C SER A 459 -15.19 -9.03 -15.64
N PRO A 460 -13.98 -9.25 -16.17
CA PRO A 460 -13.63 -10.46 -16.87
C PRO A 460 -13.55 -11.66 -15.93
N ALA A 461 -14.01 -12.82 -16.39
CA ALA A 461 -13.91 -14.09 -15.69
C ALA A 461 -12.73 -14.94 -16.17
N THR A 462 -12.05 -14.56 -17.27
CA THR A 462 -10.88 -15.23 -17.85
C THR A 462 -9.86 -14.21 -18.35
N LEU A 463 -8.61 -14.66 -18.53
CA LEU A 463 -7.54 -13.84 -19.10
C LEU A 463 -7.86 -13.42 -20.56
N ASP A 464 -8.43 -14.31 -21.36
CA ASP A 464 -8.81 -14.00 -22.73
C ASP A 464 -9.97 -12.99 -22.79
N GLN A 465 -10.90 -13.06 -21.83
CA GLN A 465 -11.98 -12.07 -21.72
C GLN A 465 -11.43 -10.70 -21.34
N LEU A 466 -10.42 -10.62 -20.47
CA LEU A 466 -9.72 -9.36 -20.17
C LEU A 466 -9.10 -8.74 -21.42
N GLU A 467 -8.43 -9.54 -22.25
CA GLU A 467 -7.82 -9.08 -23.49
C GLU A 467 -8.87 -8.50 -24.44
N TYR A 468 -10.00 -9.19 -24.60
CA TYR A 468 -11.09 -8.72 -25.45
C TYR A 468 -11.75 -7.45 -24.89
N MET A 469 -11.96 -7.36 -23.57
CA MET A 469 -12.51 -6.19 -22.91
C MET A 469 -11.59 -4.97 -23.04
N LEU A 470 -10.27 -5.16 -22.97
CA LEU A 470 -9.33 -4.07 -23.11
C LEU A 470 -9.31 -3.53 -24.55
N ASP A 471 -9.35 -4.41 -25.56
CA ASP A 471 -9.50 -3.98 -26.96
C ASP A 471 -10.81 -3.23 -27.20
N PHE A 472 -11.91 -3.73 -26.64
CA PHE A 472 -13.21 -3.06 -26.70
C PHE A 472 -13.16 -1.68 -26.07
N ALA A 473 -12.64 -1.58 -24.85
CA ALA A 473 -12.57 -0.32 -24.08
C ALA A 473 -11.73 0.74 -24.79
N ILE A 474 -10.63 0.35 -25.43
CA ILE A 474 -9.70 1.28 -26.08
C ILE A 474 -10.14 1.66 -27.49
N ASN A 475 -10.62 0.71 -28.29
CA ASN A 475 -10.81 0.90 -29.73
C ASN A 475 -12.28 1.00 -30.18
N LYS A 476 -13.25 0.57 -29.35
CA LYS A 476 -14.67 0.45 -29.76
C LYS A 476 -15.63 1.19 -28.84
N PHE A 477 -15.13 1.79 -27.76
CA PHE A 477 -15.92 2.52 -26.76
C PHE A 477 -15.44 3.96 -26.64
N ASN A 478 -16.32 4.88 -26.25
CA ASN A 478 -15.99 6.30 -26.16
C ASN A 478 -16.72 6.99 -24.98
N ALA A 479 -16.49 6.46 -23.78
CA ALA A 479 -16.96 7.03 -22.52
C ALA A 479 -16.09 6.49 -21.37
N PRO A 480 -16.25 6.92 -20.12
CA PRO A 480 -15.52 6.35 -18.98
C PRO A 480 -15.80 4.85 -18.84
N ILE A 481 -14.74 4.06 -18.70
CA ILE A 481 -14.87 2.61 -18.59
C ILE A 481 -13.86 2.01 -17.62
N ALA A 482 -14.35 1.22 -16.68
CA ALA A 482 -13.58 0.47 -15.71
C ALA A 482 -13.59 -1.02 -16.07
N ILE A 483 -12.43 -1.68 -15.99
CA ILE A 483 -12.27 -3.13 -16.15
C ILE A 483 -11.63 -3.65 -14.86
N ARG A 484 -12.44 -4.28 -14.00
CA ARG A 484 -11.98 -4.78 -12.70
C ARG A 484 -11.56 -6.26 -12.79
N TYR A 485 -10.38 -6.60 -12.31
CA TYR A 485 -9.87 -7.96 -12.32
C TYR A 485 -9.07 -8.30 -11.05
N PRO A 486 -9.06 -9.60 -10.64
CA PRO A 486 -8.47 -10.01 -9.37
C PRO A 486 -6.94 -10.04 -9.41
N ARG A 487 -6.32 -10.15 -8.24
CA ARG A 487 -4.92 -10.57 -8.09
C ARG A 487 -4.76 -12.03 -8.52
N GLY A 488 -3.69 -12.34 -9.28
CA GLY A 488 -3.38 -13.71 -9.73
C GLY A 488 -3.96 -14.06 -11.09
N GLY A 489 -4.18 -15.34 -11.35
CA GLY A 489 -4.62 -15.86 -12.64
C GLY A 489 -5.78 -16.86 -12.51
N THR A 490 -6.68 -16.69 -11.53
CA THR A 490 -7.84 -17.57 -11.38
C THR A 490 -8.85 -17.33 -12.49
N GLU A 491 -9.25 -18.38 -13.21
CA GLU A 491 -10.16 -18.34 -14.33
C GLU A 491 -11.35 -19.27 -14.12
N ALA A 492 -12.51 -18.90 -14.66
CA ALA A 492 -13.66 -19.77 -14.85
C ALA A 492 -13.47 -20.68 -16.08
N GLU A 493 -14.25 -21.76 -16.14
CA GLU A 493 -14.20 -22.72 -17.25
C GLU A 493 -15.17 -22.28 -18.37
N ASN A 494 -14.78 -22.52 -19.64
CA ASN A 494 -15.67 -22.39 -20.80
C ASN A 494 -16.38 -21.02 -20.98
N VAL A 495 -15.84 -19.95 -20.43
CA VAL A 495 -16.41 -18.59 -20.61
C VAL A 495 -15.97 -18.04 -21.96
N PRO A 496 -16.93 -17.63 -22.83
CA PRO A 496 -16.57 -16.98 -24.09
C PRO A 496 -15.78 -15.69 -23.85
N SER A 497 -14.67 -15.49 -24.58
CA SER A 497 -13.88 -14.27 -24.48
C SER A 497 -14.64 -13.04 -25.02
N ALA A 498 -15.37 -13.20 -26.09
CA ALA A 498 -16.22 -12.16 -26.65
C ALA A 498 -17.46 -11.92 -25.77
N PHE A 499 -17.83 -10.66 -25.56
CA PHE A 499 -19.02 -10.25 -24.83
C PHE A 499 -19.79 -9.17 -25.59
N THR A 500 -21.05 -8.99 -25.25
CA THR A 500 -21.86 -7.84 -25.70
C THR A 500 -22.14 -6.96 -24.47
N LEU A 501 -21.93 -5.65 -24.63
CA LEU A 501 -22.15 -4.69 -23.55
C LEU A 501 -23.60 -4.75 -23.07
N GLY A 502 -23.80 -4.87 -21.75
CA GLY A 502 -25.11 -4.96 -21.13
C GLY A 502 -25.83 -6.31 -21.35
N GLN A 503 -25.10 -7.38 -21.75
CA GLN A 503 -25.66 -8.72 -21.90
C GLN A 503 -24.94 -9.73 -21.00
N ALA A 504 -25.73 -10.56 -20.32
CA ALA A 504 -25.24 -11.70 -19.57
C ALA A 504 -24.82 -12.84 -20.50
N GLN A 505 -23.88 -13.67 -20.06
CA GLN A 505 -23.51 -14.92 -20.72
C GLN A 505 -24.12 -16.09 -19.95
N ARG A 506 -25.04 -16.83 -20.58
CA ARG A 506 -25.62 -18.02 -19.97
C ARG A 506 -24.66 -19.19 -20.09
N MET A 507 -24.04 -19.54 -18.96
CA MET A 507 -23.05 -20.62 -18.88
C MET A 507 -23.67 -21.99 -18.73
N GLN A 508 -24.82 -22.06 -18.04
CA GLN A 508 -25.57 -23.28 -17.78
C GLN A 508 -27.06 -22.99 -17.74
N ASN A 509 -27.89 -23.91 -18.27
CA ASN A 509 -29.34 -23.85 -18.12
C ASN A 509 -29.77 -24.62 -16.87
N GLY A 510 -30.80 -24.12 -16.17
CA GLY A 510 -31.38 -24.77 -15.00
C GLY A 510 -32.80 -24.30 -14.78
N SER A 511 -33.52 -24.96 -13.85
CA SER A 511 -34.95 -24.69 -13.58
C SER A 511 -35.24 -24.30 -12.12
N ASP A 512 -34.35 -24.58 -11.18
CA ASP A 512 -34.65 -24.47 -9.74
C ASP A 512 -34.10 -23.20 -9.10
N VAL A 513 -32.93 -22.76 -9.56
CA VAL A 513 -32.24 -21.56 -9.04
C VAL A 513 -31.37 -20.93 -10.10
N THR A 514 -31.40 -19.60 -10.17
CA THR A 514 -30.46 -18.82 -10.99
C THR A 514 -29.30 -18.29 -10.12
N ILE A 515 -28.08 -18.60 -10.49
CA ILE A 515 -26.85 -18.01 -9.93
C ILE A 515 -26.37 -16.92 -10.88
N ILE A 516 -26.28 -15.69 -10.39
CA ILE A 516 -25.72 -14.55 -11.13
C ILE A 516 -24.36 -14.21 -10.53
N ALA A 517 -23.29 -14.32 -11.31
CA ALA A 517 -21.93 -14.12 -10.83
C ALA A 517 -21.11 -13.24 -11.77
N THR A 518 -20.08 -12.57 -11.23
CA THR A 518 -19.19 -11.71 -12.00
C THR A 518 -17.73 -11.94 -11.67
N GLY A 519 -16.84 -11.71 -12.65
CA GLY A 519 -15.40 -11.84 -12.50
C GLY A 519 -14.98 -13.23 -12.01
N ARG A 520 -14.05 -13.30 -11.04
CA ARG A 520 -13.58 -14.57 -10.45
C ARG A 520 -14.69 -15.42 -9.82
N MET A 521 -15.82 -14.79 -9.44
CA MET A 521 -16.94 -15.50 -8.81
C MET A 521 -17.77 -16.32 -9.80
N VAL A 522 -17.56 -16.19 -11.10
CA VAL A 522 -18.13 -17.10 -12.11
C VAL A 522 -17.62 -18.52 -11.89
N LYS A 523 -16.31 -18.70 -11.65
CA LYS A 523 -15.76 -20.01 -11.25
C LYS A 523 -16.41 -20.55 -9.98
N ARG A 524 -16.67 -19.68 -9.00
CA ARG A 524 -17.36 -20.06 -7.76
C ARG A 524 -18.77 -20.56 -8.04
N ALA A 525 -19.50 -19.92 -8.98
CA ALA A 525 -20.82 -20.37 -9.41
C ALA A 525 -20.78 -21.76 -10.06
N GLU A 526 -19.80 -22.04 -10.89
CA GLU A 526 -19.56 -23.38 -11.50
C GLU A 526 -19.29 -24.45 -10.43
N GLU A 527 -18.47 -24.13 -9.41
CA GLU A 527 -18.19 -25.03 -8.28
C GLU A 527 -19.46 -25.30 -7.45
N VAL A 528 -20.27 -24.28 -7.18
CA VAL A 528 -21.55 -24.42 -6.48
C VAL A 528 -22.49 -25.31 -7.24
N ALA A 529 -22.64 -25.13 -8.55
CA ALA A 529 -23.51 -25.93 -9.39
C ALA A 529 -23.13 -27.43 -9.42
N LYS A 530 -21.83 -27.74 -9.23
CA LYS A 530 -21.34 -29.13 -9.12
C LYS A 530 -21.64 -29.76 -7.76
N LEU A 531 -21.95 -28.97 -6.71
CA LEU A 531 -22.13 -29.44 -5.33
C LEU A 531 -23.57 -29.52 -4.86
N THR A 532 -24.48 -28.73 -5.44
CA THR A 532 -25.91 -28.71 -5.09
C THR A 532 -26.69 -29.77 -5.85
N THR A 533 -27.79 -30.23 -5.28
CA THR A 533 -28.75 -31.14 -5.91
C THR A 533 -29.74 -30.42 -6.84
N LYS A 534 -29.80 -29.09 -6.79
CA LYS A 534 -30.72 -28.27 -7.59
C LYS A 534 -30.26 -28.15 -9.05
N SER A 535 -31.23 -27.99 -9.94
CA SER A 535 -30.99 -27.62 -11.33
C SER A 535 -30.63 -26.12 -11.44
N VAL A 536 -29.34 -25.83 -11.56
CA VAL A 536 -28.79 -24.46 -11.51
C VAL A 536 -28.73 -23.85 -12.91
N GLU A 537 -29.28 -22.66 -13.07
CA GLU A 537 -28.94 -21.77 -14.18
C GLU A 537 -27.81 -20.84 -13.76
N ILE A 538 -26.77 -20.67 -14.60
CA ILE A 538 -25.66 -19.75 -14.34
C ILE A 538 -25.68 -18.63 -15.38
N LEU A 539 -25.79 -17.38 -14.90
CA LEU A 539 -25.59 -16.15 -15.66
C LEU A 539 -24.28 -15.50 -15.24
N ALA A 540 -23.28 -15.54 -16.10
CA ALA A 540 -22.07 -14.76 -15.93
C ALA A 540 -22.30 -13.32 -16.41
N MET A 541 -21.90 -12.35 -15.58
CA MET A 541 -22.06 -10.91 -15.84
C MET A 541 -20.72 -10.28 -16.22
N PRO A 542 -20.32 -10.26 -17.51
CA PRO A 542 -19.14 -9.56 -17.97
C PRO A 542 -19.27 -8.04 -17.86
N THR A 543 -20.52 -7.55 -17.82
CA THR A 543 -20.88 -6.14 -17.61
C THR A 543 -21.69 -6.00 -16.34
N ILE A 544 -21.17 -5.22 -15.38
CA ILE A 544 -21.89 -4.91 -14.14
C ILE A 544 -22.73 -3.65 -14.35
N LYS A 545 -22.23 -2.69 -15.12
CA LYS A 545 -22.95 -1.47 -15.49
C LYS A 545 -22.68 -1.14 -16.97
N PRO A 546 -23.74 -1.12 -17.81
CA PRO A 546 -25.14 -1.41 -17.50
C PRO A 546 -25.41 -2.89 -17.19
N LEU A 547 -26.43 -3.19 -16.39
CA LEU A 547 -26.92 -4.55 -16.15
C LEU A 547 -27.71 -5.08 -17.34
N ASP A 548 -27.72 -6.41 -17.56
CA ASP A 548 -28.66 -7.11 -18.43
C ASP A 548 -30.00 -7.31 -17.73
N THR A 549 -30.81 -6.27 -17.70
CA THR A 549 -32.08 -6.28 -17.02
C THR A 549 -33.05 -7.35 -17.58
N LYS A 550 -32.99 -7.59 -18.90
CA LYS A 550 -33.87 -8.55 -19.58
C LYS A 550 -33.57 -9.99 -19.14
N SER A 551 -32.32 -10.43 -19.28
CA SER A 551 -31.94 -11.80 -18.92
C SER A 551 -32.13 -12.08 -17.44
N ILE A 552 -31.85 -11.10 -16.55
CA ILE A 552 -32.07 -11.22 -15.12
C ILE A 552 -33.54 -11.45 -14.79
N ILE A 553 -34.43 -10.63 -15.34
CA ILE A 553 -35.89 -10.73 -15.10
C ILE A 553 -36.46 -12.05 -15.67
N GLU A 554 -36.06 -12.44 -16.89
CA GLU A 554 -36.46 -13.71 -17.51
C GLU A 554 -36.07 -14.92 -16.66
N SER A 555 -34.79 -14.94 -16.20
CA SER A 555 -34.28 -16.01 -15.34
C SER A 555 -34.97 -16.03 -13.97
N ALA A 556 -35.21 -14.89 -13.36
CA ALA A 556 -35.90 -14.80 -12.07
C ALA A 556 -37.32 -15.33 -12.15
N LYS A 557 -38.06 -14.99 -13.21
CA LYS A 557 -39.42 -15.53 -13.47
C LYS A 557 -39.43 -17.04 -13.75
N LYS A 558 -38.38 -17.54 -14.41
CA LYS A 558 -38.25 -18.94 -14.77
C LYS A 558 -37.96 -19.83 -13.55
N THR A 559 -37.03 -19.45 -12.70
CA THR A 559 -36.55 -20.28 -11.59
C THR A 559 -37.26 -19.97 -10.27
N GLY A 560 -37.85 -18.79 -10.11
CA GLY A 560 -38.45 -18.33 -8.86
C GLY A 560 -37.44 -18.17 -7.70
N SER A 561 -36.15 -18.36 -7.97
CA SER A 561 -35.10 -18.24 -6.97
C SER A 561 -33.82 -17.71 -7.61
N VAL A 562 -33.34 -16.59 -7.10
CA VAL A 562 -32.13 -15.91 -7.61
C VAL A 562 -31.11 -15.73 -6.48
N ILE A 563 -29.88 -16.10 -6.74
CA ILE A 563 -28.75 -15.74 -5.87
C ILE A 563 -27.70 -14.98 -6.67
N THR A 564 -27.03 -14.02 -6.02
CA THR A 564 -25.88 -13.34 -6.59
C THR A 564 -24.62 -13.71 -5.84
N ILE A 565 -23.50 -13.85 -6.56
CA ILE A 565 -22.19 -14.12 -5.97
C ILE A 565 -21.21 -13.07 -6.51
N GLU A 566 -20.66 -12.27 -5.62
CA GLU A 566 -19.73 -11.20 -5.96
C GLU A 566 -18.59 -11.06 -4.94
N ASP A 567 -17.42 -10.63 -5.37
CA ASP A 567 -16.28 -10.35 -4.52
C ASP A 567 -16.17 -8.85 -4.17
N ASN A 568 -17.31 -8.30 -3.76
CA ASN A 568 -17.49 -6.92 -3.31
C ASN A 568 -18.28 -6.93 -2.00
N VAL A 569 -18.33 -5.80 -1.29
CA VAL A 569 -19.26 -5.66 -0.16
C VAL A 569 -20.69 -5.67 -0.66
N LYS A 570 -21.60 -6.17 0.19
CA LYS A 570 -23.02 -6.28 -0.15
C LYS A 570 -23.67 -4.95 -0.48
N ILE A 571 -23.31 -3.90 0.27
CA ILE A 571 -23.90 -2.56 0.13
C ILE A 571 -23.39 -1.91 -1.16
N GLY A 572 -24.31 -1.54 -2.05
CA GLY A 572 -23.99 -0.92 -3.34
C GLY A 572 -23.32 -1.84 -4.36
N GLY A 573 -23.17 -3.14 -4.06
CA GLY A 573 -22.62 -4.14 -4.98
C GLY A 573 -23.62 -4.54 -6.07
N MET A 574 -23.20 -5.46 -6.96
CA MET A 574 -24.03 -5.98 -8.06
C MET A 574 -25.34 -6.61 -7.54
N GLY A 575 -25.25 -7.37 -6.45
CA GLY A 575 -26.43 -7.98 -5.82
C GLY A 575 -27.45 -6.95 -5.35
N SER A 576 -27.01 -5.81 -4.79
CA SER A 576 -27.89 -4.71 -4.39
C SER A 576 -28.59 -4.09 -5.60
N MET A 577 -27.88 -3.88 -6.72
CA MET A 577 -28.45 -3.37 -7.97
C MET A 577 -29.50 -4.33 -8.55
N ILE A 578 -29.22 -5.63 -8.51
CA ILE A 578 -30.14 -6.68 -8.98
C ILE A 578 -31.37 -6.75 -8.06
N GLY A 579 -31.20 -6.66 -6.74
CA GLY A 579 -32.34 -6.62 -5.82
C GLY A 579 -33.28 -5.45 -6.08
N THR A 580 -32.72 -4.25 -6.30
CA THR A 580 -33.50 -3.06 -6.70
C THR A 580 -34.24 -3.30 -8.03
N LEU A 581 -33.56 -3.86 -9.03
CA LEU A 581 -34.15 -4.19 -10.33
C LEU A 581 -35.35 -5.14 -10.19
N LEU A 582 -35.21 -6.19 -9.38
CA LEU A 582 -36.29 -7.18 -9.18
C LEU A 582 -37.49 -6.55 -8.47
N GLU A 583 -37.25 -5.72 -7.45
CA GLU A 583 -38.32 -5.02 -6.71
C GLU A 583 -39.06 -4.01 -7.60
N GLU A 584 -38.35 -3.15 -8.34
CA GLU A 584 -38.94 -2.16 -9.25
C GLU A 584 -39.78 -2.80 -10.37
N ASN A 585 -39.48 -4.04 -10.75
CA ASN A 585 -40.24 -4.80 -11.76
C ASN A 585 -41.28 -5.77 -11.17
N HIS A 586 -41.48 -5.73 -9.84
CA HIS A 586 -42.44 -6.57 -9.12
C HIS A 586 -42.26 -8.07 -9.39
N ILE A 587 -40.98 -8.53 -9.40
CA ILE A 587 -40.65 -9.93 -9.63
C ILE A 587 -40.72 -10.69 -8.30
N ASP A 588 -41.72 -11.56 -8.17
CA ASP A 588 -41.84 -12.44 -7.01
C ASP A 588 -40.88 -13.62 -7.15
N CYS A 589 -39.76 -13.55 -6.41
CA CYS A 589 -38.76 -14.60 -6.35
C CYS A 589 -38.04 -14.59 -5.01
N LYS A 590 -37.48 -15.75 -4.59
CA LYS A 590 -36.55 -15.80 -3.49
C LYS A 590 -35.23 -15.16 -3.92
N PHE A 591 -34.78 -14.17 -3.18
CA PHE A 591 -33.56 -13.45 -3.52
C PHE A 591 -32.53 -13.49 -2.41
N LYS A 592 -31.25 -13.83 -2.72
CA LYS A 592 -30.15 -13.88 -1.75
C LYS A 592 -28.85 -13.39 -2.35
N ILE A 593 -28.15 -12.57 -1.58
CA ILE A 593 -26.84 -12.01 -1.97
C ILE A 593 -25.74 -12.71 -1.19
N PHE A 594 -24.74 -13.27 -1.89
CA PHE A 594 -23.48 -13.72 -1.35
C PHE A 594 -22.39 -12.72 -1.72
N ALA A 595 -21.97 -11.93 -0.74
CA ALA A 595 -21.03 -10.83 -0.85
C ALA A 595 -20.38 -10.60 0.52
N PHE A 596 -19.31 -9.80 0.58
CA PHE A 596 -18.69 -9.47 1.85
C PHE A 596 -19.61 -8.62 2.74
N PRO A 597 -19.58 -8.85 4.07
CA PRO A 597 -20.39 -8.09 5.02
C PRO A 597 -19.86 -6.67 5.20
N ASP A 598 -20.67 -5.81 5.86
CA ASP A 598 -20.31 -4.44 6.26
C ASP A 598 -19.39 -4.46 7.49
N GLN A 599 -18.15 -4.88 7.27
CA GLN A 599 -17.09 -4.88 8.28
C GLN A 599 -15.71 -4.93 7.62
N PRO A 600 -14.63 -4.52 8.30
CA PRO A 600 -13.27 -4.67 7.78
C PRO A 600 -12.95 -6.15 7.48
N ILE A 601 -12.37 -6.40 6.31
CA ILE A 601 -11.99 -7.76 5.87
C ILE A 601 -10.54 -8.01 6.27
N THR A 602 -10.32 -8.94 7.19
CA THR A 602 -9.00 -9.26 7.74
C THR A 602 -8.01 -9.80 6.70
N HIS A 603 -6.76 -10.05 7.11
CA HIS A 603 -5.75 -10.70 6.29
C HIS A 603 -5.81 -12.24 6.41
N GLY A 604 -5.35 -12.92 5.37
CA GLY A 604 -5.32 -14.38 5.26
C GLY A 604 -5.17 -14.81 3.80
N SER A 605 -5.18 -16.10 3.52
CA SER A 605 -5.31 -16.57 2.14
C SER A 605 -6.72 -16.32 1.60
N ILE A 606 -6.87 -16.24 0.29
CA ILE A 606 -8.18 -16.02 -0.36
C ILE A 606 -9.18 -17.13 0.05
N ASP A 607 -8.73 -18.38 0.11
CA ASP A 607 -9.59 -19.52 0.46
C ASP A 607 -10.05 -19.48 1.93
N GLU A 608 -9.17 -19.08 2.86
CA GLU A 608 -9.53 -18.89 4.26
C GLU A 608 -10.56 -17.77 4.43
N LEU A 609 -10.38 -16.66 3.72
CA LEU A 609 -11.29 -15.52 3.77
C LEU A 609 -12.63 -15.84 3.11
N ASP A 610 -12.65 -16.48 1.93
CA ASP A 610 -13.88 -16.92 1.28
C ASP A 610 -14.68 -17.86 2.23
N LYS A 611 -14.00 -18.78 2.93
CA LYS A 611 -14.64 -19.66 3.91
C LYS A 611 -15.14 -18.90 5.14
N LEU A 612 -14.35 -17.99 5.70
CA LEU A 612 -14.74 -17.17 6.86
C LEU A 612 -16.02 -16.38 6.60
N TYR A 613 -16.12 -15.80 5.42
CA TYR A 613 -17.28 -14.96 5.04
C TYR A 613 -18.39 -15.71 4.32
N GLY A 614 -18.28 -17.04 4.20
CA GLY A 614 -19.31 -17.90 3.61
C GLY A 614 -19.47 -17.73 2.09
N LEU A 615 -18.39 -17.38 1.41
CA LEU A 615 -18.30 -17.25 -0.06
C LEU A 615 -17.63 -18.48 -0.71
N ASP A 616 -17.28 -19.51 0.06
CA ASP A 616 -16.83 -20.78 -0.47
C ASP A 616 -17.98 -21.60 -1.06
N ALA A 617 -17.68 -22.45 -2.04
CA ALA A 617 -18.68 -23.18 -2.79
C ALA A 617 -19.55 -24.11 -1.93
N LYS A 618 -18.98 -24.76 -0.91
CA LYS A 618 -19.70 -25.69 -0.03
C LYS A 618 -20.72 -24.95 0.83
N THR A 619 -20.31 -23.82 1.41
CA THR A 619 -21.20 -22.98 2.22
C THR A 619 -22.35 -22.41 1.38
N ILE A 620 -22.06 -21.96 0.16
CA ILE A 620 -23.10 -21.42 -0.74
C ILE A 620 -24.08 -22.55 -1.14
N ALA A 621 -23.57 -23.70 -1.60
CA ALA A 621 -24.38 -24.85 -2.00
C ALA A 621 -25.34 -25.29 -0.87
N SER A 622 -24.85 -25.44 0.36
CA SER A 622 -25.67 -25.83 1.53
C SER A 622 -26.77 -24.83 1.89
N LYS A 623 -26.71 -23.60 1.39
CA LYS A 623 -27.70 -22.54 1.62
C LYS A 623 -28.70 -22.41 0.46
N ILE A 624 -28.50 -23.17 -0.62
CA ILE A 624 -29.37 -23.26 -1.79
C ILE A 624 -30.29 -24.49 -1.67
N ASP A 625 -29.80 -25.61 -1.18
CA ASP A 625 -30.55 -26.83 -0.94
C ASP A 625 -31.56 -26.65 0.21
#